data_0fa470a696fd5dfaf136571ff68c790f
#
_entry.id   0fa470a696fd5dfaf136571ff68c790f
#
_cell.length_a   1.000
_cell.length_b   1.000
_cell.length_c   1.000
_cell.angle_alpha   90.00
_cell.angle_beta   90.00
_cell.angle_gamma   90.00
#
_symmetry.space_group_name_H-M   'P 1'
#
loop_
_entity.id
_entity.type
_entity.pdbx_description
1 polymer ?
#
loop_
_entity_poly.entity_id
_entity_poly.type
_entity_poly.pdbx_seq_one_letter_code
_entity_poly.pdbx_strand_id
1 'polypeptide(L)'
;MLKGKKIILGITGSIAAYKACYIIRGLIRQGAEVQVVITPAGKEFITPITLSALTSKPVISEFFAQRDGTWNSHVDLGLWADAMLIAPATASTIGKMANGIADNMLITTYLSAKAPVFVAPAMDLDMYAHPATQKNLEILRSYGNHIIEPGTGELASHLVGKGRMEEPENIIRVLDEFFSANGELQGKKIMITAGPTYEKIDPVRFIGNYSSGKMGFALAEECARRGAQVTLIAGPVQLKTQHSRIRRIDVESAGEMSVASKKYFAEADAGILCAAVADFRPEVVADKKIKREKEEELTLHLQATEDIAASLGALKGKNQLLVGFALETNNEPQNAEGKLERKNFDFIVLNSLNDAGAGFRYDTNKISIIDRKGRTDYPLKSKTEVAQDIIDRLSDELKLLTLNP
;
A
#
# COMPACT_ATOMS: atom_id res chain seq x y z
N MET A 1 4.65 -0.57 -1.27
CA MET A 1 5.36 -1.71 -0.56
C MET A 1 6.86 -1.48 -0.37
N LEU A 2 7.27 -0.25 -0.11
CA LEU A 2 8.70 0.06 0.03
C LEU A 2 9.25 -0.16 1.45
N LYS A 3 8.39 -0.38 2.45
CA LYS A 3 8.84 -0.63 3.83
C LYS A 3 9.73 -1.88 3.92
N GLY A 4 10.94 -1.69 4.45
CA GLY A 4 11.95 -2.75 4.57
C GLY A 4 12.67 -3.12 3.28
N LYS A 5 12.31 -2.50 2.14
CA LYS A 5 13.00 -2.73 0.86
C LYS A 5 14.34 -2.02 0.82
N LYS A 6 15.34 -2.69 0.30
CA LYS A 6 16.72 -2.24 0.17
C LYS A 6 16.96 -1.74 -1.25
N ILE A 7 17.16 -0.44 -1.41
CA ILE A 7 17.28 0.21 -2.71
C ILE A 7 18.70 0.75 -2.89
N ILE A 8 19.39 0.31 -3.94
CA ILE A 8 20.59 1.01 -4.42
C ILE A 8 20.14 2.19 -5.27
N LEU A 9 20.57 3.41 -4.91
CA LEU A 9 20.38 4.59 -5.73
C LEU A 9 21.69 4.96 -6.41
N GLY A 10 21.76 4.75 -7.72
CA GLY A 10 22.85 5.16 -8.58
C GLY A 10 22.68 6.60 -9.06
N ILE A 11 23.68 7.46 -8.81
CA ILE A 11 23.62 8.87 -9.20
C ILE A 11 24.74 9.17 -10.19
N THR A 12 24.36 9.77 -11.35
CA THR A 12 25.32 10.09 -12.42
C THR A 12 25.40 11.58 -12.68
N GLY A 13 26.36 12.01 -13.51
CA GLY A 13 26.73 13.41 -13.73
C GLY A 13 25.69 14.20 -14.58
N SER A 14 24.65 14.65 -13.97
CA SER A 14 23.61 15.49 -14.57
C SER A 14 23.14 16.55 -13.56
N ILE A 15 22.71 17.70 -14.06
CA ILE A 15 22.08 18.74 -13.23
C ILE A 15 20.88 18.16 -12.46
N ALA A 16 20.17 17.17 -13.01
CA ALA A 16 19.05 16.50 -12.35
C ALA A 16 19.45 15.72 -11.07
N ALA A 17 20.75 15.61 -10.74
CA ALA A 17 21.22 14.96 -9.51
C ALA A 17 20.65 15.58 -8.23
N TYR A 18 20.26 16.88 -8.24
CA TYR A 18 19.60 17.49 -7.08
C TYR A 18 18.28 16.80 -6.71
N LYS A 19 17.57 16.22 -7.68
CA LYS A 19 16.33 15.46 -7.44
C LYS A 19 16.58 14.17 -6.64
N ALA A 20 17.79 13.63 -6.63
CA ALA A 20 18.13 12.44 -5.83
C ALA A 20 17.89 12.67 -4.33
N CYS A 21 18.03 13.89 -3.82
CA CYS A 21 17.71 14.22 -2.43
C CYS A 21 16.23 14.00 -2.11
N TYR A 22 15.34 14.38 -3.03
CA TYR A 22 13.90 14.17 -2.88
C TYR A 22 13.53 12.69 -3.01
N ILE A 23 14.17 11.97 -3.93
CA ILE A 23 14.00 10.51 -4.08
C ILE A 23 14.42 9.81 -2.80
N ILE A 24 15.60 10.09 -2.24
CA ILE A 24 16.09 9.50 -0.98
C ILE A 24 15.08 9.75 0.15
N ARG A 25 14.67 10.99 0.35
CA ARG A 25 13.71 11.34 1.41
C ARG A 25 12.36 10.66 1.22
N GLY A 26 11.87 10.57 -0.01
CA GLY A 26 10.60 9.91 -0.33
C GLY A 26 10.65 8.41 -0.07
N LEU A 27 11.73 7.73 -0.49
CA LEU A 27 11.96 6.30 -0.24
C LEU A 27 12.06 6.00 1.27
N ILE A 28 12.84 6.80 2.01
CA ILE A 28 13.00 6.62 3.47
C ILE A 28 11.68 6.87 4.21
N ARG A 29 10.89 7.89 3.81
CA ARG A 29 9.55 8.12 4.40
C ARG A 29 8.61 6.94 4.20
N GLN A 30 8.77 6.19 3.13
CA GLN A 30 8.01 4.96 2.87
C GLN A 30 8.65 3.72 3.51
N GLY A 31 9.69 3.90 4.33
CA GLY A 31 10.34 2.85 5.11
C GLY A 31 11.36 2.03 4.34
N ALA A 32 11.80 2.48 3.16
CA ALA A 32 12.90 1.83 2.44
C ALA A 32 14.26 2.17 3.05
N GLU A 33 15.20 1.26 2.89
CA GLU A 33 16.61 1.44 3.20
C GLU A 33 17.37 1.80 1.93
N VAL A 34 18.08 2.94 1.91
CA VAL A 34 18.74 3.45 0.70
C VAL A 34 20.26 3.40 0.86
N GLN A 35 20.95 2.82 -0.13
CA GLN A 35 22.39 2.87 -0.29
C GLN A 35 22.72 3.64 -1.57
N VAL A 36 23.50 4.72 -1.44
CA VAL A 36 23.90 5.53 -2.60
C VAL A 36 25.21 5.03 -3.18
N VAL A 37 25.21 4.85 -4.52
CA VAL A 37 26.41 4.63 -5.34
C VAL A 37 26.49 5.77 -6.36
N ILE A 38 27.56 6.57 -6.32
CA ILE A 38 27.71 7.77 -7.16
C ILE A 38 28.88 7.64 -8.11
N THR A 39 28.71 8.07 -9.37
CA THR A 39 29.84 8.14 -10.31
C THR A 39 30.76 9.32 -10.00
N PRO A 40 32.05 9.29 -10.45
CA PRO A 40 32.92 10.46 -10.31
C PRO A 40 32.28 11.75 -10.84
N ALA A 41 31.67 11.72 -12.02
CA ALA A 41 30.98 12.87 -12.58
C ALA A 41 29.74 13.30 -11.77
N GLY A 42 29.09 12.40 -11.06
CA GLY A 42 27.97 12.72 -10.17
C GLY A 42 28.37 13.60 -8.98
N LYS A 43 29.59 13.41 -8.47
CA LYS A 43 30.13 14.21 -7.34
C LYS A 43 30.30 15.70 -7.66
N GLU A 44 30.43 16.04 -8.95
CA GLU A 44 30.52 17.44 -9.40
C GLU A 44 29.17 18.17 -9.30
N PHE A 45 28.05 17.45 -9.31
CA PHE A 45 26.70 18.01 -9.25
C PHE A 45 26.09 17.95 -7.85
N ILE A 46 26.46 16.97 -7.03
CA ILE A 46 25.97 16.81 -5.67
C ILE A 46 27.04 16.16 -4.78
N THR A 47 27.23 16.72 -3.59
CA THR A 47 28.29 16.24 -2.71
C THR A 47 27.91 14.94 -1.97
N PRO A 48 28.87 14.03 -1.75
CA PRO A 48 28.65 12.84 -0.92
C PRO A 48 28.17 13.17 0.49
N ILE A 49 28.59 14.29 1.08
CA ILE A 49 28.19 14.74 2.42
C ILE A 49 26.67 14.95 2.48
N THR A 50 26.07 15.62 1.48
CA THR A 50 24.61 15.83 1.42
C THR A 50 23.87 14.50 1.39
N LEU A 51 24.33 13.56 0.57
CA LEU A 51 23.68 12.27 0.38
C LEU A 51 23.84 11.35 1.62
N SER A 52 25.03 11.37 2.23
CA SER A 52 25.32 10.63 3.47
C SER A 52 24.47 11.15 4.64
N ALA A 53 24.30 12.47 4.78
CA ALA A 53 23.45 13.06 5.81
C ALA A 53 21.98 12.65 5.66
N LEU A 54 21.48 12.47 4.42
CA LEU A 54 20.12 12.05 4.16
C LEU A 54 19.87 10.56 4.41
N THR A 55 20.87 9.71 4.11
CA THR A 55 20.74 8.25 4.21
C THR A 55 21.24 7.69 5.54
N SER A 56 22.00 8.48 6.31
CA SER A 56 22.79 8.04 7.47
C SER A 56 23.78 6.89 7.13
N LYS A 57 24.22 6.82 5.87
CA LYS A 57 25.15 5.82 5.36
C LYS A 57 26.27 6.46 4.54
N PRO A 58 27.46 5.81 4.49
CA PRO A 58 28.50 6.24 3.57
C PRO A 58 28.05 6.17 2.11
N VAL A 59 28.47 7.14 1.31
CA VAL A 59 28.25 7.15 -0.14
C VAL A 59 29.40 6.39 -0.80
N ILE A 60 29.08 5.43 -1.63
CA ILE A 60 30.05 4.59 -2.32
C ILE A 60 30.32 5.19 -3.70
N SER A 61 31.59 5.43 -4.04
CA SER A 61 31.99 5.95 -5.34
C SER A 61 33.18 5.25 -5.96
N GLU A 62 34.04 4.67 -5.13
CA GLU A 62 35.28 4.05 -5.53
C GLU A 62 35.33 2.59 -5.06
N PHE A 63 36.10 1.76 -5.79
CA PHE A 63 36.32 0.38 -5.40
C PHE A 63 37.10 0.27 -4.08
N PHE A 64 38.06 1.13 -3.87
CA PHE A 64 38.92 1.12 -2.70
C PHE A 64 38.62 2.32 -1.80
N ALA A 65 38.17 2.05 -0.59
CA ALA A 65 37.84 3.09 0.38
C ALA A 65 39.09 3.76 0.95
N GLN A 66 40.13 2.97 1.20
CA GLN A 66 41.45 3.38 1.74
C GLN A 66 42.57 2.55 1.06
N ARG A 67 43.83 2.95 1.27
CA ARG A 67 44.99 2.21 0.72
C ARG A 67 45.49 1.08 1.65
N ASP A 68 44.63 0.56 2.51
CA ASP A 68 44.92 -0.48 3.53
C ASP A 68 44.44 -1.87 3.12
N GLY A 69 43.95 -2.04 1.88
CA GLY A 69 43.38 -3.28 1.36
C GLY A 69 41.86 -3.42 1.58
N THR A 70 41.23 -2.45 2.26
CA THR A 70 39.75 -2.43 2.33
C THR A 70 39.14 -2.00 0.99
N TRP A 71 38.08 -2.69 0.57
CA TRP A 71 37.43 -2.42 -0.68
C TRP A 71 35.90 -2.52 -0.56
N ASN A 72 35.21 -1.80 -1.42
CA ASN A 72 33.77 -1.87 -1.52
C ASN A 72 33.35 -3.00 -2.46
N SER A 73 32.69 -4.03 -1.90
CA SER A 73 32.28 -5.18 -2.69
C SER A 73 31.03 -4.84 -3.52
N HIS A 74 31.18 -4.77 -4.84
CA HIS A 74 30.07 -4.62 -5.77
C HIS A 74 29.16 -5.85 -5.78
N VAL A 75 29.68 -7.04 -5.48
CA VAL A 75 28.90 -8.27 -5.37
C VAL A 75 27.98 -8.21 -4.16
N ASP A 76 28.50 -7.81 -3.00
CA ASP A 76 27.70 -7.70 -1.79
C ASP A 76 26.59 -6.65 -1.94
N LEU A 77 26.88 -5.55 -2.61
CA LEU A 77 25.87 -4.54 -2.96
C LEU A 77 24.77 -5.13 -3.87
N GLY A 78 25.19 -5.85 -4.92
CA GLY A 78 24.27 -6.51 -5.84
C GLY A 78 23.37 -7.56 -5.20
N LEU A 79 23.89 -8.26 -4.16
CA LEU A 79 23.14 -9.24 -3.37
C LEU A 79 22.27 -8.60 -2.28
N TRP A 80 22.68 -7.44 -1.76
CA TRP A 80 21.97 -6.74 -0.71
C TRP A 80 20.67 -6.10 -1.20
N ALA A 81 20.61 -5.67 -2.47
CA ALA A 81 19.53 -4.85 -2.97
C ALA A 81 18.29 -5.67 -3.35
N ASP A 82 17.10 -5.15 -3.03
CA ASP A 82 15.82 -5.59 -3.58
C ASP A 82 15.50 -4.90 -4.92
N ALA A 83 16.06 -3.72 -5.17
CA ALA A 83 16.03 -3.02 -6.46
C ALA A 83 17.23 -2.08 -6.60
N MET A 84 17.62 -1.79 -7.86
CA MET A 84 18.57 -0.76 -8.21
C MET A 84 17.89 0.32 -9.04
N LEU A 85 17.94 1.57 -8.59
CA LEU A 85 17.43 2.75 -9.30
C LEU A 85 18.61 3.62 -9.74
N ILE A 86 18.73 3.90 -11.03
CA ILE A 86 19.72 4.83 -11.57
C ILE A 86 19.01 6.14 -11.93
N ALA A 87 19.14 7.14 -11.11
CA ALA A 87 18.44 8.42 -11.21
C ALA A 87 19.29 9.59 -10.66
N PRO A 88 19.77 10.50 -11.52
CA PRO A 88 19.62 10.51 -12.98
C PRO A 88 20.50 9.49 -13.69
N ALA A 89 20.08 9.00 -14.89
CA ALA A 89 20.87 8.21 -15.78
C ALA A 89 21.25 9.04 -17.05
N THR A 90 22.53 9.39 -17.19
CA THR A 90 23.04 10.12 -18.35
C THR A 90 23.19 9.21 -19.57
N ALA A 91 23.26 9.80 -20.78
CA ALA A 91 23.52 9.06 -22.01
C ALA A 91 24.82 8.23 -21.95
N SER A 92 25.88 8.77 -21.32
CA SER A 92 27.13 8.05 -21.08
C SER A 92 26.92 6.80 -20.22
N THR A 93 26.19 6.91 -19.11
CA THR A 93 25.90 5.78 -18.22
C THR A 93 25.03 4.74 -18.93
N ILE A 94 23.98 5.16 -19.62
CA ILE A 94 23.10 4.29 -20.42
C ILE A 94 23.91 3.52 -21.46
N GLY A 95 24.82 4.20 -22.20
CA GLY A 95 25.69 3.57 -23.17
C GLY A 95 26.64 2.53 -22.55
N LYS A 96 27.24 2.83 -21.38
CA LYS A 96 28.11 1.91 -20.66
C LYS A 96 27.34 0.68 -20.15
N MET A 97 26.16 0.89 -19.59
CA MET A 97 25.28 -0.20 -19.14
C MET A 97 24.91 -1.14 -20.31
N ALA A 98 24.47 -0.55 -21.43
CA ALA A 98 24.05 -1.31 -22.61
C ALA A 98 25.18 -2.14 -23.24
N ASN A 99 26.43 -1.70 -23.10
CA ASN A 99 27.61 -2.35 -23.69
C ASN A 99 28.53 -3.04 -22.66
N GLY A 100 28.14 -3.11 -21.39
CA GLY A 100 28.88 -3.81 -20.34
C GLY A 100 30.24 -3.18 -19.98
N ILE A 101 30.40 -1.84 -20.12
CA ILE A 101 31.67 -1.13 -19.88
C ILE A 101 31.79 -0.80 -18.38
N ALA A 102 32.41 -1.71 -17.62
CA ALA A 102 32.52 -1.64 -16.16
C ALA A 102 33.74 -0.80 -15.71
N ASP A 103 33.73 0.49 -16.03
CA ASP A 103 34.84 1.42 -15.74
C ASP A 103 34.70 2.20 -14.43
N ASN A 104 33.63 1.99 -13.68
CA ASN A 104 33.36 2.63 -12.40
C ASN A 104 32.49 1.73 -11.50
N MET A 105 32.44 2.07 -10.21
CA MET A 105 31.75 1.31 -9.18
C MET A 105 30.25 1.12 -9.47
N LEU A 106 29.58 2.14 -10.02
CA LEU A 106 28.13 2.06 -10.34
C LEU A 106 27.85 1.00 -11.41
N ILE A 107 28.57 1.03 -12.54
CA ILE A 107 28.35 0.08 -13.64
C ILE A 107 28.73 -1.33 -13.21
N THR A 108 29.82 -1.49 -12.45
CA THR A 108 30.22 -2.80 -11.94
C THR A 108 29.17 -3.38 -10.99
N THR A 109 28.58 -2.55 -10.13
CA THR A 109 27.47 -2.95 -9.28
C THR A 109 26.24 -3.33 -10.11
N TYR A 110 25.92 -2.55 -11.17
CA TYR A 110 24.83 -2.86 -12.09
C TYR A 110 25.01 -4.25 -12.74
N LEU A 111 26.20 -4.56 -13.24
CA LEU A 111 26.48 -5.85 -13.88
C LEU A 111 26.45 -7.04 -12.90
N SER A 112 26.59 -6.77 -11.60
CA SER A 112 26.53 -7.78 -10.53
C SER A 112 25.14 -7.87 -9.89
N ALA A 113 24.22 -6.93 -10.19
CA ALA A 113 22.90 -6.86 -9.57
C ALA A 113 22.00 -8.00 -10.08
N LYS A 114 21.41 -8.74 -9.13
CA LYS A 114 20.34 -9.72 -9.40
C LYS A 114 18.95 -9.10 -9.27
N ALA A 115 18.87 -7.98 -8.58
CA ALA A 115 17.64 -7.24 -8.35
C ALA A 115 17.17 -6.53 -9.63
N PRO A 116 15.87 -6.26 -9.79
CA PRO A 116 15.33 -5.46 -10.88
C PRO A 116 15.98 -4.07 -10.92
N VAL A 117 16.29 -3.61 -12.12
CA VAL A 117 16.97 -2.33 -12.35
C VAL A 117 16.03 -1.34 -13.01
N PHE A 118 15.93 -0.15 -12.44
CA PHE A 118 15.15 0.98 -12.93
C PHE A 118 16.08 2.09 -13.38
N VAL A 119 15.82 2.64 -14.55
CA VAL A 119 16.66 3.66 -15.17
C VAL A 119 15.82 4.89 -15.48
N ALA A 120 16.17 6.04 -14.91
CA ALA A 120 15.52 7.32 -15.14
C ALA A 120 16.44 8.23 -15.97
N PRO A 121 16.27 8.28 -17.31
CA PRO A 121 17.10 9.09 -18.19
C PRO A 121 17.00 10.58 -17.89
N ALA A 122 18.14 11.29 -18.03
CA ALA A 122 18.24 12.74 -17.87
C ALA A 122 19.30 13.29 -18.83
N MET A 123 18.86 13.99 -19.87
CA MET A 123 19.72 14.60 -20.88
C MET A 123 18.95 15.63 -21.69
N ASP A 124 19.65 16.36 -22.56
CA ASP A 124 19.03 17.28 -23.51
C ASP A 124 18.16 16.51 -24.53
N LEU A 125 17.19 17.22 -25.14
CA LEU A 125 16.20 16.62 -26.02
C LEU A 125 16.83 15.95 -27.26
N ASP A 126 17.83 16.58 -27.86
CA ASP A 126 18.50 16.01 -29.04
C ASP A 126 19.36 14.80 -28.69
N MET A 127 20.00 14.82 -27.51
CA MET A 127 20.70 13.65 -26.97
C MET A 127 19.75 12.50 -26.69
N TYR A 128 18.54 12.78 -26.17
CA TYR A 128 17.54 11.75 -25.93
C TYR A 128 17.00 11.18 -27.24
N ALA A 129 16.71 12.03 -28.22
CA ALA A 129 16.23 11.61 -29.55
C ALA A 129 17.29 10.92 -30.40
N HIS A 130 18.58 11.07 -30.04
CA HIS A 130 19.67 10.53 -30.84
C HIS A 130 19.55 8.99 -31.04
N PRO A 131 19.72 8.47 -32.28
CA PRO A 131 19.55 7.04 -32.56
C PRO A 131 20.40 6.12 -31.67
N ALA A 132 21.61 6.53 -31.29
CA ALA A 132 22.46 5.74 -30.40
C ALA A 132 21.87 5.65 -28.98
N THR A 133 21.28 6.74 -28.47
CA THR A 133 20.63 6.74 -27.15
C THR A 133 19.39 5.86 -27.17
N GLN A 134 18.55 5.99 -28.20
CA GLN A 134 17.34 5.16 -28.31
C GLN A 134 17.71 3.67 -28.45
N LYS A 135 18.70 3.32 -29.28
CA LYS A 135 19.21 1.95 -29.40
C LYS A 135 19.71 1.40 -28.06
N ASN A 136 20.46 2.19 -27.28
CA ASN A 136 20.95 1.76 -25.98
C ASN A 136 19.80 1.55 -24.97
N LEU A 137 18.77 2.38 -25.02
CA LEU A 137 17.57 2.20 -24.18
C LEU A 137 16.81 0.92 -24.56
N GLU A 138 16.69 0.60 -25.85
CA GLU A 138 16.10 -0.66 -26.33
C GLU A 138 16.90 -1.89 -25.88
N ILE A 139 18.23 -1.82 -25.93
CA ILE A 139 19.11 -2.87 -25.42
C ILE A 139 18.86 -3.05 -23.90
N LEU A 140 18.80 -1.97 -23.13
CA LEU A 140 18.51 -2.08 -21.69
C LEU A 140 17.13 -2.69 -21.42
N ARG A 141 16.11 -2.33 -22.21
CA ARG A 141 14.78 -2.98 -22.10
C ARG A 141 14.86 -4.48 -22.41
N SER A 142 15.64 -4.87 -23.42
CA SER A 142 15.83 -6.29 -23.78
C SER A 142 16.55 -7.09 -22.69
N TYR A 143 17.35 -6.44 -21.84
CA TYR A 143 17.97 -7.03 -20.64
C TYR A 143 17.02 -7.09 -19.44
N GLY A 144 15.77 -6.64 -19.59
CA GLY A 144 14.79 -6.62 -18.50
C GLY A 144 14.86 -5.39 -17.60
N ASN A 145 15.60 -4.35 -17.98
CA ASN A 145 15.63 -3.10 -17.21
C ASN A 145 14.34 -2.29 -17.43
N HIS A 146 13.83 -1.69 -16.37
CA HIS A 146 12.64 -0.83 -16.40
C HIS A 146 13.04 0.61 -16.69
N ILE A 147 12.72 1.10 -17.89
CA ILE A 147 12.98 2.49 -18.25
C ILE A 147 11.82 3.37 -17.75
N ILE A 148 12.14 4.31 -16.87
CA ILE A 148 11.20 5.34 -16.43
C ILE A 148 11.32 6.49 -17.42
N GLU A 149 10.31 6.64 -18.29
CA GLU A 149 10.35 7.62 -19.36
C GLU A 149 10.58 9.04 -18.82
N PRO A 150 11.48 9.81 -19.44
CA PRO A 150 11.67 11.20 -19.05
C PRO A 150 10.44 12.03 -19.37
N GLY A 151 10.18 13.02 -18.53
CA GLY A 151 9.11 13.99 -18.72
C GLY A 151 9.42 14.97 -19.86
N THR A 152 8.38 15.68 -20.29
CA THR A 152 8.46 16.81 -21.23
C THR A 152 8.42 18.12 -20.45
N GLY A 153 9.29 19.06 -20.78
CA GLY A 153 9.33 20.37 -20.11
C GLY A 153 10.56 21.18 -20.50
N GLU A 154 10.74 22.32 -19.85
CA GLU A 154 11.94 23.13 -20.02
C GLU A 154 13.16 22.39 -19.46
N LEU A 155 14.22 22.35 -20.25
CA LEU A 155 15.51 21.75 -19.94
C LEU A 155 16.51 22.81 -19.47
N ALA A 156 17.66 22.39 -18.93
CA ALA A 156 18.71 23.32 -18.52
C ALA A 156 19.29 24.14 -19.70
N SER A 157 19.11 23.68 -20.92
CA SER A 157 19.43 24.38 -22.16
C SER A 157 18.41 25.45 -22.56
N HIS A 158 17.34 25.65 -21.78
CA HIS A 158 16.16 26.48 -22.08
C HIS A 158 15.33 25.98 -23.28
N LEU A 159 15.64 24.83 -23.83
CA LEU A 159 14.79 24.16 -24.82
C LEU A 159 13.65 23.43 -24.12
N VAL A 160 12.52 23.31 -24.81
CA VAL A 160 11.34 22.59 -24.30
C VAL A 160 11.20 21.28 -25.08
N GLY A 161 11.25 20.15 -24.36
CA GLY A 161 11.17 18.86 -25.00
C GLY A 161 11.26 17.68 -24.02
N LYS A 162 11.30 16.47 -24.59
CA LYS A 162 11.45 15.22 -23.83
C LYS A 162 12.94 14.99 -23.50
N GLY A 163 13.26 14.72 -22.22
CA GLY A 163 14.65 14.50 -21.79
C GLY A 163 14.85 14.86 -20.31
N ARG A 164 13.90 15.60 -19.73
CA ARG A 164 13.91 15.96 -18.31
C ARG A 164 13.65 14.71 -17.45
N MET A 165 14.54 14.40 -16.51
CA MET A 165 14.30 13.31 -15.56
C MET A 165 12.91 13.42 -14.94
N GLU A 166 12.20 12.31 -14.89
CA GLU A 166 10.88 12.22 -14.27
C GLU A 166 10.88 12.77 -12.83
N GLU A 167 9.72 13.19 -12.35
CA GLU A 167 9.61 13.77 -11.00
C GLU A 167 9.79 12.70 -9.91
N PRO A 168 10.41 13.06 -8.77
CA PRO A 168 10.73 12.11 -7.70
C PRO A 168 9.53 11.30 -7.22
N GLU A 169 8.38 11.93 -7.12
CA GLU A 169 7.13 11.31 -6.66
C GLU A 169 6.68 10.20 -7.61
N ASN A 170 6.78 10.43 -8.91
CA ASN A 170 6.42 9.45 -9.95
C ASN A 170 7.42 8.29 -9.99
N ILE A 171 8.74 8.57 -9.85
CA ILE A 171 9.78 7.53 -9.77
C ILE A 171 9.51 6.61 -8.57
N ILE A 172 9.22 7.18 -7.41
CA ILE A 172 8.91 6.41 -6.18
C ILE A 172 7.64 5.59 -6.37
N ARG A 173 6.61 6.16 -7.02
CA ARG A 173 5.36 5.45 -7.32
C ARG A 173 5.61 4.25 -8.25
N VAL A 174 6.44 4.37 -9.28
CA VAL A 174 6.79 3.24 -10.17
C VAL A 174 7.44 2.10 -9.40
N LEU A 175 8.36 2.39 -8.48
CA LEU A 175 8.97 1.38 -7.61
C LEU A 175 7.94 0.74 -6.67
N ASP A 176 7.07 1.53 -6.05
CA ASP A 176 6.03 1.01 -5.16
C ASP A 176 5.01 0.14 -5.91
N GLU A 177 4.60 0.54 -7.11
CA GLU A 177 3.72 -0.23 -7.99
C GLU A 177 4.37 -1.56 -8.42
N PHE A 178 5.68 -1.55 -8.74
CA PHE A 178 6.41 -2.77 -9.10
C PHE A 178 6.45 -3.77 -7.95
N PHE A 179 6.81 -3.33 -6.75
CA PHE A 179 6.79 -4.20 -5.58
C PHE A 179 5.38 -4.64 -5.18
N SER A 180 4.38 -3.80 -5.45
CA SER A 180 2.97 -4.13 -5.22
C SER A 180 2.44 -5.15 -6.24
N ALA A 181 2.89 -5.05 -7.50
CA ALA A 181 2.53 -6.02 -8.54
C ALA A 181 3.05 -7.44 -8.26
N ASN A 182 4.18 -7.54 -7.56
CA ASN A 182 4.78 -8.81 -7.10
C ASN A 182 4.50 -9.05 -5.61
N GLY A 183 3.46 -8.46 -5.07
CA GLY A 183 3.08 -8.57 -3.68
C GLY A 183 2.56 -9.96 -3.29
N GLU A 184 2.63 -10.27 -2.01
CA GLU A 184 2.23 -11.56 -1.44
C GLU A 184 0.74 -11.91 -1.60
N LEU A 185 -0.10 -10.92 -1.92
CA LEU A 185 -1.53 -11.08 -2.24
C LEU A 185 -1.82 -10.99 -3.74
N GLN A 186 -0.79 -11.15 -4.59
CA GLN A 186 -0.97 -11.11 -6.05
C GLN A 186 -1.96 -12.19 -6.49
N GLY A 187 -2.94 -11.79 -7.30
CA GLY A 187 -4.00 -12.66 -7.82
C GLY A 187 -5.10 -13.00 -6.81
N LYS A 188 -4.98 -12.62 -5.54
CA LYS A 188 -6.02 -12.83 -4.53
C LYS A 188 -7.14 -11.80 -4.67
N LYS A 189 -8.38 -12.24 -4.48
CA LYS A 189 -9.58 -11.42 -4.46
C LYS A 189 -10.04 -11.22 -3.02
N ILE A 190 -10.09 -9.99 -2.53
CA ILE A 190 -10.46 -9.68 -1.14
C ILE A 190 -11.71 -8.80 -1.14
N MET A 191 -12.75 -9.23 -0.43
CA MET A 191 -13.96 -8.43 -0.17
C MET A 191 -13.84 -7.77 1.20
N ILE A 192 -14.11 -6.46 1.28
CA ILE A 192 -14.03 -5.68 2.53
C ILE A 192 -15.30 -4.87 2.70
N THR A 193 -15.93 -4.93 3.87
CA THR A 193 -17.01 -4.00 4.24
C THR A 193 -16.46 -2.85 5.07
N ALA A 194 -16.92 -1.62 4.84
CA ALA A 194 -16.43 -0.42 5.52
C ALA A 194 -17.53 0.61 5.77
N GLY A 195 -17.34 1.47 6.77
CA GLY A 195 -18.27 2.54 7.07
C GLY A 195 -19.47 2.10 7.90
N PRO A 196 -20.42 3.01 8.16
CA PRO A 196 -21.69 2.70 8.81
C PRO A 196 -22.73 2.21 7.81
N THR A 197 -23.85 1.67 8.29
CA THR A 197 -25.10 1.63 7.53
C THR A 197 -26.09 2.62 8.09
N TYR A 198 -26.97 3.14 7.24
CA TYR A 198 -28.02 4.08 7.59
C TYR A 198 -29.39 3.47 7.32
N GLU A 199 -30.15 3.28 8.39
CA GLU A 199 -31.50 2.72 8.31
C GLU A 199 -32.51 3.86 8.42
N LYS A 200 -33.14 4.18 7.29
CA LYS A 200 -34.05 5.33 7.20
C LYS A 200 -35.22 5.23 8.14
N ILE A 201 -35.49 6.30 8.87
CA ILE A 201 -36.75 6.54 9.62
C ILE A 201 -37.72 7.26 8.71
N ASP A 202 -37.27 8.30 8.00
CA ASP A 202 -37.96 9.11 7.03
C ASP A 202 -36.94 9.69 6.02
N PRO A 203 -37.35 10.49 5.01
CA PRO A 203 -36.44 11.06 4.02
C PRO A 203 -35.28 11.93 4.60
N VAL A 204 -35.32 12.25 5.90
CA VAL A 204 -34.38 13.20 6.53
C VAL A 204 -33.57 12.54 7.66
N ARG A 205 -34.14 11.53 8.33
CA ARG A 205 -33.56 10.93 9.54
C ARG A 205 -33.31 9.44 9.36
N PHE A 206 -32.28 8.96 10.04
CA PHE A 206 -31.88 7.55 10.02
C PHE A 206 -31.33 7.10 11.37
N ILE A 207 -31.27 5.79 11.57
CA ILE A 207 -30.51 5.12 12.62
C ILE A 207 -29.20 4.67 12.01
N GLY A 208 -28.09 4.87 12.69
CA GLY A 208 -26.77 4.46 12.20
C GLY A 208 -25.67 4.59 13.26
N ASN A 209 -24.50 4.11 12.93
CA ASN A 209 -23.32 4.11 13.80
C ASN A 209 -22.37 5.27 13.48
N TYR A 210 -21.53 5.66 14.45
CA TYR A 210 -20.54 6.73 14.28
C TYR A 210 -19.30 6.33 13.48
N SER A 211 -19.34 5.23 12.74
CA SER A 211 -18.20 4.76 11.97
C SER A 211 -17.79 5.76 10.89
N SER A 212 -16.51 6.10 10.84
CA SER A 212 -15.93 6.96 9.80
C SER A 212 -15.47 6.18 8.55
N GLY A 213 -15.43 4.85 8.60
CA GLY A 213 -14.91 3.99 7.53
C GLY A 213 -13.37 3.92 7.44
N LYS A 214 -12.62 4.76 8.17
CA LYS A 214 -11.16 4.89 8.04
C LYS A 214 -10.41 3.56 8.10
N MET A 215 -10.79 2.66 9.00
CA MET A 215 -10.11 1.36 9.16
C MET A 215 -10.31 0.46 7.94
N GLY A 216 -11.55 0.31 7.46
CA GLY A 216 -11.86 -0.51 6.28
C GLY A 216 -11.20 0.03 5.00
N PHE A 217 -11.12 1.36 4.86
CA PHE A 217 -10.37 1.97 3.75
C PHE A 217 -8.88 1.73 3.87
N ALA A 218 -8.28 1.83 5.05
CA ALA A 218 -6.86 1.52 5.26
C ALA A 218 -6.54 0.05 4.93
N LEU A 219 -7.42 -0.89 5.29
CA LEU A 219 -7.31 -2.31 4.93
C LEU A 219 -7.40 -2.51 3.42
N ALA A 220 -8.33 -1.82 2.73
CA ALA A 220 -8.49 -1.91 1.29
C ALA A 220 -7.24 -1.42 0.54
N GLU A 221 -6.71 -0.27 0.92
CA GLU A 221 -5.48 0.29 0.35
C GLU A 221 -4.27 -0.65 0.60
N GLU A 222 -4.16 -1.23 1.80
CA GLU A 222 -3.08 -2.15 2.14
C GLU A 222 -3.17 -3.46 1.35
N CYS A 223 -4.35 -4.08 1.22
CA CYS A 223 -4.56 -5.26 0.37
C CYS A 223 -4.21 -4.99 -1.09
N ALA A 224 -4.69 -3.87 -1.64
CA ALA A 224 -4.42 -3.47 -3.01
C ALA A 224 -2.93 -3.19 -3.24
N ARG A 225 -2.27 -2.54 -2.29
CA ARG A 225 -0.84 -2.28 -2.29
C ARG A 225 -0.02 -3.58 -2.29
N ARG A 226 -0.51 -4.67 -1.67
CA ARG A 226 0.10 -6.02 -1.69
C ARG A 226 -0.33 -6.87 -2.89
N GLY A 227 -0.99 -6.29 -3.88
CA GLY A 227 -1.31 -6.94 -5.15
C GLY A 227 -2.70 -7.55 -5.26
N ALA A 228 -3.52 -7.52 -4.21
CA ALA A 228 -4.88 -8.06 -4.25
C ALA A 228 -5.81 -7.23 -5.16
N GLN A 229 -6.79 -7.90 -5.73
CA GLN A 229 -7.99 -7.27 -6.29
C GLN A 229 -9.00 -7.08 -5.16
N VAL A 230 -9.33 -5.84 -4.83
CA VAL A 230 -10.19 -5.52 -3.69
C VAL A 230 -11.57 -5.09 -4.14
N THR A 231 -12.61 -5.69 -3.59
CA THR A 231 -13.98 -5.16 -3.66
C THR A 231 -14.31 -4.54 -2.31
N LEU A 232 -14.39 -3.21 -2.26
CA LEU A 232 -14.73 -2.44 -1.07
C LEU A 232 -16.21 -2.07 -1.09
N ILE A 233 -17.01 -2.69 -0.21
CA ILE A 233 -18.42 -2.37 -0.01
C ILE A 233 -18.49 -1.31 1.09
N ALA A 234 -18.79 -0.08 0.70
CA ALA A 234 -18.71 1.09 1.57
C ALA A 234 -20.10 1.64 1.89
N GLY A 235 -20.42 1.74 3.17
CA GLY A 235 -21.55 2.53 3.63
C GLY A 235 -21.29 4.03 3.44
N PRO A 236 -22.23 4.92 3.85
CA PRO A 236 -22.15 6.35 3.58
C PRO A 236 -20.97 7.03 4.26
N VAL A 237 -19.87 7.24 3.52
CA VAL A 237 -18.66 7.93 3.95
C VAL A 237 -18.10 8.80 2.84
N GLN A 238 -17.39 9.88 3.21
CA GLN A 238 -16.78 10.80 2.23
C GLN A 238 -15.37 10.39 1.77
N LEU A 239 -14.81 9.32 2.35
CA LEU A 239 -13.50 8.82 2.00
C LEU A 239 -13.46 8.36 0.54
N LYS A 240 -12.31 8.53 -0.12
CA LYS A 240 -12.06 8.07 -1.49
C LYS A 240 -10.98 7.00 -1.49
N THR A 241 -11.05 6.06 -2.41
CA THR A 241 -10.00 5.10 -2.70
C THR A 241 -8.97 5.73 -3.65
N GLN A 242 -7.70 5.37 -3.50
CA GLN A 242 -6.60 5.89 -4.31
C GLN A 242 -6.02 4.84 -5.27
N HIS A 243 -6.11 3.55 -4.90
CA HIS A 243 -5.49 2.48 -5.67
C HIS A 243 -6.42 1.92 -6.75
N SER A 244 -5.90 1.76 -7.99
CA SER A 244 -6.66 1.27 -9.16
C SER A 244 -7.19 -0.17 -9.02
N ARG A 245 -6.62 -0.98 -8.13
CA ARG A 245 -7.07 -2.36 -7.84
C ARG A 245 -8.27 -2.42 -6.89
N ILE A 246 -8.77 -1.28 -6.40
CA ILE A 246 -9.93 -1.22 -5.52
C ILE A 246 -11.18 -0.86 -6.34
N ARG A 247 -12.10 -1.82 -6.41
CA ARG A 247 -13.46 -1.59 -6.90
C ARG A 247 -14.34 -1.23 -5.72
N ARG A 248 -14.81 0.01 -5.66
CA ARG A 248 -15.74 0.48 -4.64
C ARG A 248 -17.18 0.25 -5.06
N ILE A 249 -17.99 -0.25 -4.12
CA ILE A 249 -19.45 -0.43 -4.23
C ILE A 249 -20.06 0.36 -3.07
N ASP A 250 -20.80 1.41 -3.40
CA ASP A 250 -21.50 2.21 -2.39
C ASP A 250 -22.84 1.60 -2.06
N VAL A 251 -23.16 1.52 -0.77
CA VAL A 251 -24.42 1.03 -0.22
C VAL A 251 -24.90 1.97 0.88
N GLU A 252 -26.19 1.99 1.19
CA GLU A 252 -26.73 2.84 2.24
C GLU A 252 -27.16 2.03 3.47
N SER A 253 -27.90 0.95 3.26
CA SER A 253 -28.51 0.16 4.34
C SER A 253 -27.79 -1.16 4.62
N ALA A 254 -28.08 -1.78 5.77
CA ALA A 254 -27.64 -3.12 6.13
C ALA A 254 -28.11 -4.17 5.11
N GLY A 255 -29.35 -4.01 4.59
CA GLY A 255 -29.86 -4.89 3.57
C GLY A 255 -29.08 -4.85 2.26
N GLU A 256 -28.77 -3.64 1.77
CA GLU A 256 -27.94 -3.46 0.57
C GLU A 256 -26.52 -4.01 0.79
N MET A 257 -25.94 -3.77 1.97
CA MET A 257 -24.62 -4.29 2.33
C MET A 257 -24.63 -5.82 2.39
N SER A 258 -25.68 -6.44 2.91
CA SER A 258 -25.84 -7.89 2.93
C SER A 258 -25.86 -8.49 1.52
N VAL A 259 -26.70 -7.94 0.64
CA VAL A 259 -26.81 -8.40 -0.76
C VAL A 259 -25.48 -8.29 -1.49
N ALA A 260 -24.82 -7.13 -1.37
CA ALA A 260 -23.51 -6.91 -1.98
C ALA A 260 -22.44 -7.86 -1.41
N SER A 261 -22.43 -8.03 -0.09
CA SER A 261 -21.44 -8.89 0.59
C SER A 261 -21.56 -10.34 0.15
N LYS A 262 -22.77 -10.90 0.12
CA LYS A 262 -23.01 -12.28 -0.35
C LYS A 262 -22.56 -12.47 -1.80
N LYS A 263 -22.89 -11.51 -2.68
CA LYS A 263 -22.51 -11.56 -4.09
C LYS A 263 -21.01 -11.59 -4.29
N TYR A 264 -20.25 -10.70 -3.65
CA TYR A 264 -18.82 -10.57 -3.89
C TYR A 264 -17.97 -11.51 -3.03
N PHE A 265 -18.48 -11.98 -1.90
CA PHE A 265 -17.77 -12.99 -1.09
C PHE A 265 -17.75 -14.35 -1.77
N ALA A 266 -18.77 -14.70 -2.55
CA ALA A 266 -18.82 -15.96 -3.29
C ALA A 266 -17.59 -16.21 -4.21
N GLU A 267 -17.00 -15.12 -4.72
CA GLU A 267 -15.83 -15.18 -5.61
C GLU A 267 -14.52 -14.75 -4.93
N ALA A 268 -14.55 -14.40 -3.65
CA ALA A 268 -13.40 -13.88 -2.92
C ALA A 268 -12.59 -15.00 -2.27
N ASP A 269 -11.26 -14.84 -2.20
CA ASP A 269 -10.39 -15.70 -1.38
C ASP A 269 -10.53 -15.35 0.11
N ALA A 270 -10.86 -14.10 0.43
CA ALA A 270 -11.12 -13.70 1.81
C ALA A 270 -12.15 -12.55 1.91
N GLY A 271 -12.87 -12.52 3.02
CA GLY A 271 -13.75 -11.43 3.42
C GLY A 271 -13.31 -10.78 4.72
N ILE A 272 -13.26 -9.44 4.78
CA ILE A 272 -12.98 -8.68 6.00
C ILE A 272 -14.20 -7.82 6.34
N LEU A 273 -14.84 -8.12 7.45
CA LEU A 273 -16.05 -7.45 7.90
C LEU A 273 -15.71 -6.35 8.91
N CYS A 274 -15.40 -5.15 8.38
CA CYS A 274 -14.98 -3.99 9.17
C CYS A 274 -16.06 -2.89 9.26
N ALA A 275 -17.20 -3.06 8.59
CA ALA A 275 -18.31 -2.11 8.66
C ALA A 275 -18.99 -2.12 10.03
N ALA A 276 -19.51 -0.99 10.46
CA ALA A 276 -20.38 -0.87 11.61
C ALA A 276 -21.85 -0.91 11.14
N VAL A 277 -22.36 -2.12 10.98
CA VAL A 277 -23.72 -2.38 10.53
C VAL A 277 -24.70 -2.09 11.67
N ALA A 278 -25.85 -1.46 11.36
CA ALA A 278 -26.90 -1.27 12.35
C ALA A 278 -27.62 -2.60 12.62
N ASP A 279 -27.74 -2.98 13.89
CA ASP A 279 -28.41 -4.23 14.31
C ASP A 279 -29.95 -4.15 14.18
N PHE A 280 -30.50 -2.94 14.12
CA PHE A 280 -31.94 -2.70 14.04
C PHE A 280 -32.25 -1.65 12.98
N ARG A 281 -33.41 -1.81 12.34
CA ARG A 281 -34.01 -0.86 11.40
C ARG A 281 -35.45 -0.57 11.76
N PRO A 282 -36.03 0.59 11.39
CA PRO A 282 -37.47 0.82 11.50
C PRO A 282 -38.27 -0.24 10.76
N GLU A 283 -39.33 -0.72 11.37
CA GLU A 283 -40.28 -1.66 10.74
C GLU A 283 -40.97 -0.99 9.56
N VAL A 284 -41.34 0.29 9.73
CA VAL A 284 -41.99 1.12 8.71
C VAL A 284 -41.14 2.39 8.50
N VAL A 285 -40.82 2.66 7.25
CA VAL A 285 -40.13 3.91 6.84
C VAL A 285 -41.20 4.89 6.39
N ALA A 286 -41.24 6.08 6.95
CA ALA A 286 -42.22 7.10 6.55
C ALA A 286 -41.83 7.75 5.20
N ASP A 287 -42.77 7.85 4.28
CA ASP A 287 -42.56 8.47 2.97
C ASP A 287 -42.33 9.99 3.03
N LYS A 288 -42.75 10.62 4.13
CA LYS A 288 -42.62 12.06 4.37
C LYS A 288 -41.93 12.30 5.71
N LYS A 289 -41.23 13.44 5.80
CA LYS A 289 -40.63 13.87 7.04
C LYS A 289 -41.69 13.90 8.15
N ILE A 290 -41.48 13.13 9.23
CA ILE A 290 -42.31 13.12 10.42
C ILE A 290 -42.23 14.50 11.09
N LYS A 291 -43.34 15.21 11.18
CA LYS A 291 -43.42 16.53 11.80
C LYS A 291 -43.77 16.37 13.28
N ARG A 292 -43.17 17.23 14.12
CA ARG A 292 -43.60 17.37 15.50
C ARG A 292 -44.95 18.10 15.50
N GLU A 293 -46.02 17.34 15.62
CA GLU A 293 -47.37 17.88 15.85
C GLU A 293 -47.61 18.11 17.36
N LYS A 294 -48.80 17.98 17.85
CA LYS A 294 -49.10 18.19 19.27
C LYS A 294 -48.63 17.06 20.20
N GLU A 295 -48.13 15.96 19.63
CA GLU A 295 -47.61 14.83 20.40
C GLU A 295 -46.21 15.12 20.92
N GLU A 296 -45.98 14.89 22.21
CA GLU A 296 -44.70 15.13 22.87
C GLU A 296 -43.71 13.98 22.66
N GLU A 297 -44.20 12.79 22.29
CA GLU A 297 -43.44 11.56 22.13
C GLU A 297 -43.53 10.96 20.73
N LEU A 298 -42.44 10.38 20.20
CA LEU A 298 -42.43 9.59 19.00
C LEU A 298 -41.94 8.19 19.32
N THR A 299 -42.79 7.18 19.12
CA THR A 299 -42.39 5.77 19.26
C THR A 299 -42.01 5.20 17.90
N LEU A 300 -40.84 4.56 17.85
CA LEU A 300 -40.36 3.83 16.67
C LEU A 300 -40.34 2.34 16.99
N HIS A 301 -41.04 1.55 16.18
CA HIS A 301 -40.96 0.10 16.19
C HIS A 301 -39.76 -0.33 15.35
N LEU A 302 -38.84 -1.09 15.96
CA LEU A 302 -37.62 -1.55 15.31
C LEU A 302 -37.67 -3.06 15.12
N GLN A 303 -37.16 -3.53 13.99
CA GLN A 303 -36.93 -4.93 13.71
C GLN A 303 -35.42 -5.20 13.51
N ALA A 304 -34.97 -6.39 13.83
CA ALA A 304 -33.58 -6.79 13.66
C ALA A 304 -33.21 -6.81 12.17
N THR A 305 -32.00 -6.37 11.85
CA THR A 305 -31.40 -6.53 10.53
C THR A 305 -30.80 -7.92 10.37
N GLU A 306 -30.44 -8.28 9.16
CA GLU A 306 -29.76 -9.54 8.91
C GLU A 306 -28.33 -9.50 9.48
N ASP A 307 -27.92 -10.57 10.21
CA ASP A 307 -26.53 -10.75 10.62
C ASP A 307 -25.67 -11.17 9.42
N ILE A 308 -25.06 -10.18 8.76
CA ILE A 308 -24.22 -10.37 7.57
C ILE A 308 -23.06 -11.33 7.88
N ALA A 309 -22.46 -11.20 9.07
CA ALA A 309 -21.32 -12.01 9.47
C ALA A 309 -21.70 -13.49 9.64
N ALA A 310 -22.83 -13.77 10.28
CA ALA A 310 -23.34 -15.13 10.41
C ALA A 310 -23.72 -15.72 9.05
N SER A 311 -24.37 -14.93 8.19
CA SER A 311 -24.75 -15.35 6.83
C SER A 311 -23.53 -15.71 5.98
N LEU A 312 -22.47 -14.89 6.01
CA LEU A 312 -21.23 -15.18 5.25
C LEU A 312 -20.45 -16.34 5.86
N GLY A 313 -20.44 -16.49 7.19
CA GLY A 313 -19.83 -17.65 7.87
C GLY A 313 -20.46 -18.97 7.48
N ALA A 314 -21.79 -18.98 7.26
CA ALA A 314 -22.53 -20.15 6.77
C ALA A 314 -22.25 -20.45 5.27
N LEU A 315 -21.96 -19.42 4.48
CA LEU A 315 -21.63 -19.54 3.05
C LEU A 315 -20.17 -19.83 2.78
N LYS A 316 -19.28 -19.67 3.78
CA LYS A 316 -17.83 -19.77 3.64
C LYS A 316 -17.41 -21.14 3.13
N GLY A 317 -16.72 -21.16 1.99
CA GLY A 317 -16.10 -22.37 1.43
C GLY A 317 -14.80 -22.74 2.14
N LYS A 318 -14.31 -23.97 1.91
CA LYS A 318 -13.10 -24.52 2.56
C LYS A 318 -11.83 -23.71 2.29
N ASN A 319 -11.73 -23.08 1.12
CA ASN A 319 -10.56 -22.30 0.68
C ASN A 319 -10.77 -20.80 0.85
N GLN A 320 -11.72 -20.36 1.67
CA GLN A 320 -12.01 -18.97 1.93
C GLN A 320 -11.73 -18.61 3.38
N LEU A 321 -11.20 -17.40 3.60
CA LEU A 321 -11.03 -16.82 4.94
C LEU A 321 -12.12 -15.78 5.21
N LEU A 322 -12.57 -15.73 6.46
CA LEU A 322 -13.49 -14.70 6.93
C LEU A 322 -12.95 -14.06 8.21
N VAL A 323 -12.75 -12.75 8.17
CA VAL A 323 -12.20 -11.95 9.26
C VAL A 323 -13.30 -11.05 9.81
N GLY A 324 -13.53 -11.11 11.12
CA GLY A 324 -14.47 -10.27 11.83
C GLY A 324 -13.80 -9.11 12.56
N PHE A 325 -14.55 -8.04 12.79
CA PHE A 325 -14.21 -6.99 13.73
C PHE A 325 -15.17 -7.02 14.91
N ALA A 326 -14.64 -6.84 16.11
CA ALA A 326 -15.41 -6.68 17.34
C ALA A 326 -15.01 -5.37 18.01
N LEU A 327 -16.01 -4.57 18.33
CA LEU A 327 -15.87 -3.38 19.18
C LEU A 327 -16.68 -3.66 20.44
N GLU A 328 -15.99 -3.87 21.56
CA GLU A 328 -16.60 -4.27 22.82
C GLU A 328 -16.33 -3.23 23.90
N THR A 329 -17.19 -3.21 24.89
CA THR A 329 -17.07 -2.33 26.08
C THR A 329 -16.94 -3.11 27.38
N ASN A 330 -17.39 -4.38 27.40
CA ASN A 330 -17.38 -5.27 28.56
C ASN A 330 -17.09 -6.71 28.13
N ASN A 331 -16.37 -7.48 28.97
CA ASN A 331 -16.04 -8.91 28.77
C ASN A 331 -15.48 -9.19 27.36
N GLU A 332 -14.63 -8.28 26.90
CA GLU A 332 -14.16 -8.18 25.52
C GLU A 332 -13.59 -9.49 24.93
N PRO A 333 -12.68 -10.23 25.61
CA PRO A 333 -12.11 -11.46 25.02
C PRO A 333 -13.14 -12.58 24.85
N GLN A 334 -13.97 -12.82 25.87
CA GLN A 334 -14.96 -13.89 25.84
C GLN A 334 -16.06 -13.66 24.79
N ASN A 335 -16.47 -12.40 24.63
CA ASN A 335 -17.42 -12.01 23.58
C ASN A 335 -16.83 -12.20 22.18
N ALA A 336 -15.55 -11.90 21.99
CA ALA A 336 -14.85 -12.07 20.72
C ALA A 336 -14.68 -13.57 20.37
N GLU A 337 -14.28 -14.41 21.34
CA GLU A 337 -14.18 -15.86 21.18
C GLU A 337 -15.54 -16.48 20.82
N GLY A 338 -16.61 -16.10 21.52
CA GLY A 338 -17.95 -16.56 21.20
C GLY A 338 -18.44 -16.15 19.80
N LYS A 339 -18.01 -14.97 19.30
CA LYS A 339 -18.30 -14.52 17.93
C LYS A 339 -17.46 -15.29 16.90
N LEU A 340 -16.20 -15.62 17.21
CA LEU A 340 -15.32 -16.41 16.35
C LEU A 340 -15.97 -17.74 15.94
N GLU A 341 -16.51 -18.46 16.91
CA GLU A 341 -17.13 -19.76 16.65
C GLU A 341 -18.49 -19.64 15.98
N ARG A 342 -19.40 -18.83 16.53
CA ARG A 342 -20.78 -18.71 16.04
C ARG A 342 -20.87 -18.19 14.62
N LYS A 343 -19.90 -17.33 14.20
CA LYS A 343 -19.89 -16.69 12.88
C LYS A 343 -18.85 -17.31 11.95
N ASN A 344 -18.22 -18.43 12.35
CA ASN A 344 -17.24 -19.17 11.59
C ASN A 344 -16.09 -18.29 11.03
N PHE A 345 -15.61 -17.35 11.86
CA PHE A 345 -14.44 -16.54 11.53
C PHE A 345 -13.14 -17.35 11.66
N ASP A 346 -12.14 -17.00 10.88
CA ASP A 346 -10.79 -17.54 10.99
C ASP A 346 -9.99 -16.79 12.06
N PHE A 347 -10.17 -15.49 12.14
CA PHE A 347 -9.74 -14.66 13.27
C PHE A 347 -10.62 -13.40 13.42
N ILE A 348 -10.55 -12.80 14.59
CA ILE A 348 -11.26 -11.56 14.94
C ILE A 348 -10.25 -10.50 15.33
N VAL A 349 -10.46 -9.29 14.83
CA VAL A 349 -9.79 -8.07 15.27
C VAL A 349 -10.63 -7.40 16.33
N LEU A 350 -10.16 -7.43 17.55
CA LEU A 350 -10.82 -6.82 18.71
C LEU A 350 -10.28 -5.42 18.92
N ASN A 351 -11.19 -4.44 19.00
CA ASN A 351 -10.93 -3.07 19.43
C ASN A 351 -11.61 -2.84 20.78
N SER A 352 -10.97 -2.11 21.68
CA SER A 352 -11.57 -1.66 22.92
C SER A 352 -11.87 -0.15 22.86
N LEU A 353 -13.08 0.26 23.28
CA LEU A 353 -13.40 1.67 23.48
C LEU A 353 -12.79 2.23 24.76
N ASN A 354 -12.30 1.36 25.66
CA ASN A 354 -11.66 1.75 26.92
C ASN A 354 -10.21 2.22 26.71
N ASP A 355 -9.61 1.96 25.56
CA ASP A 355 -8.25 2.41 25.24
C ASP A 355 -8.24 3.85 24.71
N ALA A 356 -7.54 4.74 25.42
CA ALA A 356 -7.37 6.13 25.01
C ALA A 356 -6.70 6.22 23.62
N GLY A 357 -7.34 6.93 22.68
CA GLY A 357 -6.86 7.07 21.30
C GLY A 357 -7.31 5.96 20.34
N ALA A 358 -8.08 4.97 20.81
CA ALA A 358 -8.73 3.97 19.96
C ALA A 358 -10.20 4.35 19.69
N GLY A 359 -10.76 3.89 18.56
CA GLY A 359 -12.16 4.05 18.20
C GLY A 359 -12.44 4.76 16.87
N PHE A 360 -13.73 5.09 16.63
CA PHE A 360 -14.22 5.53 15.31
C PHE A 360 -13.65 6.86 14.81
N ARG A 361 -13.39 7.82 15.68
CA ARG A 361 -13.01 9.21 15.33
C ARG A 361 -11.51 9.44 15.25
N TYR A 362 -10.70 8.58 15.86
CA TYR A 362 -9.24 8.72 15.90
C TYR A 362 -8.57 8.20 14.62
N ASP A 363 -7.39 8.71 14.31
CA ASP A 363 -6.53 8.20 13.24
C ASP A 363 -5.64 7.03 13.70
N THR A 364 -5.65 6.76 15.00
CA THR A 364 -4.97 5.67 15.68
C THR A 364 -5.94 4.55 16.08
N ASN A 365 -5.39 3.37 16.33
CA ASN A 365 -6.11 2.24 16.88
C ASN A 365 -5.18 1.33 17.70
N LYS A 366 -5.73 0.64 18.68
CA LYS A 366 -5.08 -0.44 19.44
C LYS A 366 -5.92 -1.68 19.28
N ILE A 367 -5.31 -2.76 18.85
CA ILE A 367 -6.04 -3.99 18.52
C ILE A 367 -5.46 -5.22 19.21
N SER A 368 -6.30 -6.24 19.34
CA SER A 368 -5.87 -7.61 19.58
C SER A 368 -6.42 -8.49 18.46
N ILE A 369 -5.60 -9.40 17.93
CA ILE A 369 -6.05 -10.44 17.01
C ILE A 369 -6.28 -11.72 17.83
N ILE A 370 -7.48 -12.29 17.70
CA ILE A 370 -7.92 -13.50 18.40
C ILE A 370 -8.27 -14.56 17.36
N ASP A 371 -7.67 -15.71 17.47
CA ASP A 371 -7.96 -16.90 16.67
C ASP A 371 -8.13 -18.14 17.57
N ARG A 372 -8.28 -19.33 16.99
CA ARG A 372 -8.41 -20.60 17.72
C ARG A 372 -7.13 -21.02 18.47
N LYS A 373 -5.98 -20.37 18.18
CA LYS A 373 -4.68 -20.68 18.80
C LYS A 373 -4.37 -19.75 19.96
N GLY A 374 -5.07 -18.64 20.07
CA GLY A 374 -4.89 -17.66 21.14
C GLY A 374 -5.08 -16.22 20.73
N ARG A 375 -4.49 -15.33 21.53
CA ARG A 375 -4.59 -13.87 21.38
C ARG A 375 -3.21 -13.24 21.18
N THR A 376 -3.12 -12.30 20.26
CA THR A 376 -1.94 -11.47 20.03
C THR A 376 -2.32 -10.00 20.18
N ASP A 377 -1.64 -9.27 21.08
CA ASP A 377 -1.90 -7.86 21.35
C ASP A 377 -0.92 -6.97 20.59
N TYR A 378 -1.43 -5.88 20.03
CA TYR A 378 -0.66 -4.88 19.30
C TYR A 378 -0.72 -3.53 20.03
N PRO A 379 0.37 -2.74 20.05
CA PRO A 379 0.38 -1.42 20.66
C PRO A 379 -0.48 -0.44 19.85
N LEU A 380 -0.76 0.74 20.47
CA LEU A 380 -1.42 1.84 19.79
C LEU A 380 -0.58 2.30 18.59
N LYS A 381 -1.17 2.27 17.40
CA LYS A 381 -0.54 2.64 16.13
C LYS A 381 -1.51 3.46 15.27
N SER A 382 -1.02 4.05 14.18
CA SER A 382 -1.89 4.60 13.14
C SER A 382 -2.75 3.50 12.50
N LYS A 383 -3.93 3.86 12.01
CA LYS A 383 -4.81 2.89 11.31
C LYS A 383 -4.15 2.25 10.09
N THR A 384 -3.22 2.95 9.45
CA THR A 384 -2.42 2.39 8.34
C THR A 384 -1.47 1.30 8.82
N GLU A 385 -0.76 1.50 9.93
CA GLU A 385 0.11 0.47 10.52
C GLU A 385 -0.68 -0.71 11.07
N VAL A 386 -1.84 -0.44 11.68
CA VAL A 386 -2.76 -1.50 12.14
C VAL A 386 -3.28 -2.33 10.95
N ALA A 387 -3.57 -1.67 9.82
CA ALA A 387 -3.95 -2.40 8.60
C ALA A 387 -2.81 -3.32 8.13
N GLN A 388 -1.55 -2.90 8.23
CA GLN A 388 -0.40 -3.75 7.91
C GLN A 388 -0.37 -4.99 8.79
N ASP A 389 -0.49 -4.85 10.12
CA ASP A 389 -0.48 -5.97 11.07
C ASP A 389 -1.61 -6.98 10.75
N ILE A 390 -2.82 -6.49 10.43
CA ILE A 390 -3.96 -7.35 10.09
C ILE A 390 -3.73 -8.09 8.77
N ILE A 391 -3.20 -7.40 7.75
CA ILE A 391 -2.97 -7.99 6.44
C ILE A 391 -1.76 -8.91 6.44
N ASP A 392 -0.74 -8.69 7.29
CA ASP A 392 0.33 -9.65 7.55
C ASP A 392 -0.29 -10.99 8.00
N ARG A 393 -1.17 -10.95 9.00
CA ARG A 393 -1.87 -12.14 9.49
C ARG A 393 -2.72 -12.81 8.41
N LEU A 394 -3.50 -12.03 7.64
CA LEU A 394 -4.33 -12.56 6.56
C LEU A 394 -3.49 -13.25 5.49
N SER A 395 -2.37 -12.65 5.11
CA SER A 395 -1.45 -13.20 4.11
C SER A 395 -0.89 -14.55 4.55
N ASP A 396 -0.49 -14.67 5.81
CA ASP A 396 0.05 -15.93 6.36
C ASP A 396 -1.01 -17.04 6.38
N GLU A 397 -2.25 -16.73 6.77
CA GLU A 397 -3.34 -17.71 6.73
C GLU A 397 -3.69 -18.11 5.28
N LEU A 398 -3.70 -17.19 4.31
CA LEU A 398 -3.93 -17.50 2.90
C LEU A 398 -2.83 -18.41 2.31
N LYS A 399 -1.57 -18.23 2.72
CA LYS A 399 -0.47 -19.13 2.33
C LYS A 399 -0.68 -20.54 2.89
N LEU A 400 -1.09 -20.64 4.16
CA LEU A 400 -1.36 -21.94 4.80
C LEU A 400 -2.48 -22.71 4.10
N LEU A 401 -3.57 -22.03 3.68
CA LEU A 401 -4.64 -22.67 2.89
C LEU A 401 -4.16 -23.18 1.53
N THR A 402 -3.19 -22.50 0.91
CA THR A 402 -2.65 -22.90 -0.38
C THR A 402 -1.70 -24.09 -0.28
N LEU A 403 -1.05 -24.28 0.87
CA LEU A 403 -0.11 -25.39 1.14
C LEU A 403 -0.82 -26.69 1.58
N ASN A 404 -2.03 -26.59 2.13
CA ASN A 404 -2.85 -27.71 2.60
C ASN A 404 -4.24 -27.68 1.94
N PRO A 405 -4.37 -27.97 0.62
CA PRO A 405 -5.62 -27.87 -0.13
C PRO A 405 -6.68 -28.92 0.28
#